data_b391ef376ecd3799bf20e99fb3bc0514
#
_entry.id   b391ef376ecd3799bf20e99fb3bc0514
#
_cell.length_a   1.000
_cell.length_b   1.000
_cell.length_c   1.000
_cell.angle_alpha   90.00
_cell.angle_beta   90.00
_cell.angle_gamma   90.00
#
_symmetry.space_group_name_H-M   'P 1'
#
loop_
_entity.id
_entity.type
_entity.pdbx_description
1 polymer ?
#
loop_
_entity_poly.entity_id
_entity_poly.type
_entity_poly.pdbx_seq_one_letter_code
_entity_poly.pdbx_strand_id
1 'polypeptide(L)'
;MNKQQFATLAIGIKSAYPASKILEDKASMDFWYTMLKDIPYEIAENALMEHICTNTYPPNIAEIRKLCMERYQKPVLSFDEAWGVVQKAMSTYGHYRPQEAFETMDKLTLSVVKNLGWTKMCTTENLTAERANFREAYEAKVKAVQNNNQLPKFVAENKALLREHYIPVMEEKEMPQIEQKEPKCDVRKELTEEQIEERARRLEEIKRGILGG
;
A
#
# COMPACT_ATOMS: atom_id res chain seq x y z
N MET A 1 -19.94 -22.31 0.47
CA MET A 1 -21.29 -22.86 0.17
C MET A 1 -21.21 -24.21 -0.54
N ASN A 2 -22.29 -25.04 -0.50
CA ASN A 2 -22.39 -26.28 -1.26
C ASN A 2 -23.07 -26.08 -2.63
N LYS A 3 -23.11 -27.13 -3.48
CA LYS A 3 -23.69 -27.04 -4.83
C LYS A 3 -25.18 -26.71 -4.84
N GLN A 4 -25.96 -27.21 -3.86
CA GLN A 4 -27.40 -26.93 -3.78
C GLN A 4 -27.63 -25.46 -3.43
N GLN A 5 -26.95 -24.93 -2.46
CA GLN A 5 -26.99 -23.52 -2.10
C GLN A 5 -26.61 -22.62 -3.28
N PHE A 6 -25.56 -22.98 -4.03
CA PHE A 6 -25.19 -22.25 -5.24
C PHE A 6 -26.29 -22.31 -6.31
N ALA A 7 -26.96 -23.45 -6.49
CA ALA A 7 -28.04 -23.56 -7.43
C ALA A 7 -29.20 -22.60 -7.09
N THR A 8 -29.48 -22.41 -5.80
CA THR A 8 -30.49 -21.42 -5.35
C THR A 8 -30.07 -19.99 -5.73
N LEU A 9 -28.79 -19.63 -5.53
CA LEU A 9 -28.28 -18.32 -5.97
C LEU A 9 -28.36 -18.13 -7.50
N ALA A 10 -28.02 -19.19 -8.26
CA ALA A 10 -28.10 -19.16 -9.72
C ALA A 10 -29.54 -18.96 -10.24
N ILE A 11 -30.53 -19.59 -9.58
CA ILE A 11 -31.95 -19.38 -9.86
C ILE A 11 -32.32 -17.92 -9.56
N GLY A 12 -31.87 -17.36 -8.43
CA GLY A 12 -32.11 -15.96 -8.07
C GLY A 12 -31.58 -15.00 -9.14
N ILE A 13 -30.36 -15.19 -9.63
CA ILE A 13 -29.76 -14.37 -10.69
C ILE A 13 -30.60 -14.47 -11.97
N LYS A 14 -30.96 -15.68 -12.41
CA LYS A 14 -31.75 -15.89 -13.63
C LYS A 14 -33.17 -15.30 -13.53
N SER A 15 -33.76 -15.38 -12.36
CA SER A 15 -35.10 -14.82 -12.14
C SER A 15 -35.10 -13.30 -12.13
N ALA A 16 -34.07 -12.69 -11.57
CA ALA A 16 -33.92 -11.24 -11.53
C ALA A 16 -33.54 -10.65 -12.90
N TYR A 17 -32.77 -11.40 -13.69
CA TYR A 17 -32.23 -10.93 -14.99
C TYR A 17 -32.55 -11.94 -16.11
N PRO A 18 -33.83 -12.12 -16.49
CA PRO A 18 -34.22 -13.18 -17.42
C PRO A 18 -33.68 -13.03 -18.84
N ALA A 19 -33.34 -11.83 -19.26
CA ALA A 19 -32.75 -11.55 -20.58
C ALA A 19 -31.22 -11.82 -20.64
N SER A 20 -30.62 -12.14 -19.50
CA SER A 20 -29.15 -12.32 -19.45
C SER A 20 -28.75 -13.75 -19.82
N LYS A 21 -27.67 -13.89 -20.54
CA LYS A 21 -27.07 -15.19 -20.88
C LYS A 21 -26.14 -15.76 -19.80
N ILE A 22 -26.18 -15.20 -18.60
CA ILE A 22 -25.36 -15.66 -17.49
C ILE A 22 -25.86 -17.04 -17.01
N LEU A 23 -24.95 -17.96 -16.71
CA LEU A 23 -25.25 -19.30 -16.18
C LEU A 23 -26.14 -20.14 -17.12
N GLU A 24 -26.04 -19.97 -18.45
CA GLU A 24 -26.85 -20.72 -19.40
C GLU A 24 -26.47 -22.21 -19.45
N ASP A 25 -25.19 -22.50 -19.47
CA ASP A 25 -24.66 -23.83 -19.61
C ASP A 25 -24.05 -24.37 -18.29
N LYS A 26 -23.84 -25.69 -18.27
CA LYS A 26 -23.28 -26.38 -17.12
C LYS A 26 -21.83 -25.93 -16.84
N ALA A 27 -21.04 -25.64 -17.86
CA ALA A 27 -19.64 -25.22 -17.69
C ALA A 27 -19.58 -23.87 -17.00
N SER A 28 -20.44 -22.93 -17.40
CA SER A 28 -20.58 -21.62 -16.75
C SER A 28 -21.03 -21.78 -15.29
N MET A 29 -22.01 -22.66 -15.01
CA MET A 29 -22.45 -22.95 -13.65
C MET A 29 -21.32 -23.52 -12.77
N ASP A 30 -20.57 -24.50 -13.28
CA ASP A 30 -19.48 -25.12 -12.55
C ASP A 30 -18.31 -24.12 -12.32
N PHE A 31 -18.04 -23.24 -13.27
CA PHE A 31 -17.04 -22.18 -13.12
C PHE A 31 -17.44 -21.17 -12.03
N TRP A 32 -18.66 -20.68 -12.07
CA TRP A 32 -19.18 -19.76 -11.07
C TRP A 32 -19.19 -20.39 -9.67
N TYR A 33 -19.63 -21.64 -9.57
CA TYR A 33 -19.55 -22.38 -8.31
C TYR A 33 -18.12 -22.45 -7.78
N THR A 34 -17.17 -22.78 -8.64
CA THR A 34 -15.76 -22.88 -8.25
C THR A 34 -15.22 -21.53 -7.72
N MET A 35 -15.63 -20.44 -8.31
CA MET A 35 -15.21 -19.10 -7.92
C MET A 35 -15.91 -18.57 -6.66
N LEU A 36 -17.05 -19.12 -6.25
CA LEU A 36 -17.84 -18.63 -5.11
C LEU A 36 -17.94 -19.63 -3.95
N LYS A 37 -17.50 -20.89 -4.12
CA LYS A 37 -17.68 -21.96 -3.11
C LYS A 37 -17.05 -21.69 -1.75
N ASP A 38 -16.01 -20.85 -1.70
CA ASP A 38 -15.29 -20.45 -0.48
C ASP A 38 -16.06 -19.42 0.36
N ILE A 39 -17.12 -18.83 -0.18
CA ILE A 39 -17.97 -17.86 0.50
C ILE A 39 -19.12 -18.60 1.19
N PRO A 40 -19.45 -18.30 2.47
CA PRO A 40 -20.66 -18.79 3.12
C PRO A 40 -21.93 -18.38 2.35
N TYR A 41 -22.95 -19.25 2.35
CA TYR A 41 -24.17 -19.04 1.57
C TYR A 41 -24.91 -17.76 1.96
N GLU A 42 -25.08 -17.53 3.26
CA GLU A 42 -25.84 -16.39 3.79
C GLU A 42 -25.20 -15.05 3.36
N ILE A 43 -23.88 -15.03 3.27
CA ILE A 43 -23.11 -13.86 2.83
C ILE A 43 -23.33 -13.61 1.34
N ALA A 44 -23.23 -14.66 0.53
CA ALA A 44 -23.39 -14.57 -0.90
C ALA A 44 -24.85 -14.22 -1.28
N GLU A 45 -25.83 -14.76 -0.55
CA GLU A 45 -27.24 -14.46 -0.72
C GLU A 45 -27.54 -12.99 -0.43
N ASN A 46 -27.09 -12.47 0.71
CA ASN A 46 -27.29 -11.07 1.06
C ASN A 46 -26.61 -10.12 0.05
N ALA A 47 -25.38 -10.44 -0.39
CA ALA A 47 -24.68 -9.66 -1.41
C ALA A 47 -25.43 -9.67 -2.75
N LEU A 48 -25.99 -10.81 -3.15
CA LEU A 48 -26.81 -10.92 -4.35
C LEU A 48 -28.10 -10.12 -4.24
N MET A 49 -28.80 -10.20 -3.11
CA MET A 49 -30.03 -9.42 -2.86
C MET A 49 -29.76 -7.92 -2.96
N GLU A 50 -28.68 -7.45 -2.35
CA GLU A 50 -28.25 -6.06 -2.43
C GLU A 50 -27.96 -5.65 -3.88
N HIS A 51 -27.21 -6.48 -4.61
CA HIS A 51 -26.92 -6.21 -6.01
C HIS A 51 -28.19 -6.09 -6.85
N ILE A 52 -29.14 -7.02 -6.69
CA ILE A 52 -30.42 -7.01 -7.41
C ILE A 52 -31.22 -5.73 -7.12
N CYS A 53 -31.21 -5.25 -5.88
CA CYS A 53 -31.94 -4.04 -5.48
C CYS A 53 -31.29 -2.75 -5.98
N THR A 54 -29.98 -2.74 -6.24
CA THR A 54 -29.23 -1.52 -6.55
C THR A 54 -28.76 -1.44 -8.01
N ASN A 55 -28.75 -2.57 -8.74
CA ASN A 55 -28.22 -2.64 -10.09
C ASN A 55 -29.22 -3.22 -11.09
N THR A 56 -29.32 -2.57 -12.25
CA THR A 56 -30.17 -3.00 -13.38
C THR A 56 -29.53 -4.12 -14.20
N TYR A 57 -28.21 -4.26 -14.12
CA TYR A 57 -27.45 -5.27 -14.88
C TYR A 57 -27.12 -6.47 -14.02
N PRO A 58 -27.03 -7.66 -14.63
CA PRO A 58 -26.66 -8.87 -13.91
C PRO A 58 -25.26 -8.77 -13.33
N PRO A 59 -25.02 -9.34 -12.13
CA PRO A 59 -23.72 -9.28 -11.48
C PRO A 59 -22.65 -10.08 -12.22
N ASN A 60 -21.41 -9.66 -12.11
CA ASN A 60 -20.28 -10.52 -12.40
C ASN A 60 -19.68 -11.12 -11.11
N ILE A 61 -18.81 -12.10 -11.24
CA ILE A 61 -18.18 -12.80 -10.10
C ILE A 61 -17.43 -11.81 -9.20
N ALA A 62 -16.73 -10.84 -9.79
CA ALA A 62 -15.93 -9.87 -9.02
C ALA A 62 -16.81 -8.94 -8.19
N GLU A 63 -17.97 -8.51 -8.71
CA GLU A 63 -18.92 -7.68 -7.98
C GLU A 63 -19.53 -8.42 -6.78
N ILE A 64 -19.97 -9.66 -6.96
CA ILE A 64 -20.49 -10.48 -5.85
C ILE A 64 -19.39 -10.67 -4.80
N ARG A 65 -18.17 -11.03 -5.19
CA ARG A 65 -17.08 -11.20 -4.24
C ARG A 65 -16.74 -9.90 -3.51
N LYS A 66 -16.73 -8.78 -4.21
CA LYS A 66 -16.48 -7.46 -3.61
C LYS A 66 -17.55 -7.14 -2.54
N LEU A 67 -18.81 -7.27 -2.85
CA LEU A 67 -19.93 -7.03 -1.91
C LEU A 67 -19.84 -7.97 -0.70
N CYS A 68 -19.53 -9.25 -0.91
CA CYS A 68 -19.32 -10.20 0.18
C CYS A 68 -18.19 -9.76 1.10
N MET A 69 -17.07 -9.27 0.56
CA MET A 69 -15.91 -8.87 1.36
C MET A 69 -16.14 -7.56 2.10
N GLU A 70 -16.76 -6.56 1.49
CA GLU A 70 -17.07 -5.28 2.12
C GLU A 70 -17.93 -5.44 3.39
N ARG A 71 -18.84 -6.41 3.41
CA ARG A 71 -19.74 -6.66 4.53
C ARG A 71 -19.14 -7.47 5.68
N TYR A 72 -18.17 -8.33 5.40
CA TYR A 72 -17.72 -9.35 6.37
C TYR A 72 -16.26 -9.25 6.74
N GLN A 73 -15.53 -8.30 6.18
CA GLN A 73 -14.19 -7.99 6.67
C GLN A 73 -14.28 -7.14 7.95
N LYS A 74 -13.37 -7.42 8.87
CA LYS A 74 -13.16 -6.50 9.98
C LYS A 74 -12.84 -5.13 9.40
N PRO A 75 -13.46 -4.06 9.89
CA PRO A 75 -13.16 -2.73 9.43
C PRO A 75 -11.66 -2.47 9.61
N VAL A 76 -11.03 -2.08 8.53
CA VAL A 76 -9.64 -1.60 8.56
C VAL A 76 -9.69 -0.17 9.06
N LEU A 77 -8.77 0.20 9.94
CA LEU A 77 -8.66 1.57 10.41
C LEU A 77 -8.56 2.53 9.21
N SER A 78 -9.21 3.66 9.32
CA SER A 78 -8.97 4.74 8.38
C SER A 78 -7.52 5.24 8.50
N PHE A 79 -7.02 5.93 7.47
CA PHE A 79 -5.69 6.53 7.54
C PHE A 79 -5.51 7.41 8.77
N ASP A 80 -6.50 8.26 9.08
CA ASP A 80 -6.40 9.20 10.20
C ASP A 80 -6.39 8.50 11.56
N GLU A 81 -7.17 7.44 11.74
CA GLU A 81 -7.14 6.60 12.94
C GLU A 81 -5.80 5.88 13.09
N ALA A 82 -5.31 5.25 12.01
CA ALA A 82 -4.01 4.57 12.02
C ALA A 82 -2.86 5.54 12.30
N TRP A 83 -2.87 6.72 11.69
CA TRP A 83 -1.89 7.76 11.97
C TRP A 83 -1.96 8.27 13.41
N GLY A 84 -3.18 8.43 13.96
CA GLY A 84 -3.38 8.79 15.38
C GLY A 84 -2.75 7.77 16.34
N VAL A 85 -2.90 6.46 16.06
CA VAL A 85 -2.24 5.40 16.83
C VAL A 85 -0.72 5.53 16.74
N VAL A 86 -0.17 5.76 15.55
CA VAL A 86 1.27 5.91 15.34
C VAL A 86 1.81 7.14 16.08
N GLN A 87 1.14 8.29 15.98
CA GLN A 87 1.55 9.51 16.69
C GLN A 87 1.55 9.33 18.21
N LYS A 88 0.49 8.70 18.74
CA LYS A 88 0.40 8.39 20.16
C LYS A 88 1.54 7.47 20.61
N ALA A 89 1.84 6.45 19.82
CA ALA A 89 2.95 5.54 20.11
C ALA A 89 4.32 6.26 20.07
N MET A 90 4.55 7.14 19.06
CA MET A 90 5.77 7.96 18.97
C MET A 90 5.94 8.86 20.20
N SER A 91 4.87 9.53 20.64
CA SER A 91 4.93 10.43 21.80
C SER A 91 5.10 9.69 23.14
N THR A 92 4.56 8.47 23.26
CA THR A 92 4.58 7.71 24.52
C THR A 92 5.87 6.91 24.69
N TYR A 93 6.34 6.27 23.63
CA TYR A 93 7.46 5.31 23.71
C TYR A 93 8.75 5.82 23.08
N GLY A 94 8.65 6.79 22.16
CA GLY A 94 9.80 7.31 21.42
C GLY A 94 10.52 6.22 20.63
N HIS A 95 11.75 6.53 20.19
CA HIS A 95 12.57 5.58 19.44
C HIS A 95 13.25 4.51 20.29
N TYR A 96 13.31 4.69 21.62
CA TYR A 96 13.99 3.78 22.54
C TYR A 96 13.18 2.53 22.90
N ARG A 97 11.84 2.58 22.81
CA ARG A 97 10.95 1.48 23.21
C ARG A 97 10.07 1.00 22.04
N PRO A 98 10.67 0.50 20.94
CA PRO A 98 9.92 0.12 19.75
C PRO A 98 8.97 -1.08 20.00
N GLN A 99 9.36 -2.02 20.86
CA GLN A 99 8.58 -3.22 21.12
C GLN A 99 7.21 -2.86 21.73
N GLU A 100 7.22 -2.04 22.76
CA GLU A 100 6.00 -1.57 23.41
C GLU A 100 5.12 -0.74 22.48
N ALA A 101 5.73 0.10 21.63
CA ALA A 101 5.02 0.85 20.60
C ALA A 101 4.31 -0.08 19.60
N PHE A 102 4.97 -1.15 19.16
CA PHE A 102 4.45 -2.09 18.18
C PHE A 102 3.27 -2.91 18.69
N GLU A 103 3.22 -3.20 19.99
CA GLU A 103 2.10 -3.90 20.63
C GLU A 103 0.80 -3.08 20.60
N THR A 104 0.88 -1.76 20.49
CA THR A 104 -0.30 -0.88 20.43
C THR A 104 -0.92 -0.78 19.04
N MET A 105 -0.24 -1.31 18.01
CA MET A 105 -0.62 -1.17 16.61
C MET A 105 -1.29 -2.44 16.08
N ASP A 106 -2.27 -2.28 15.22
CA ASP A 106 -2.80 -3.39 14.42
C ASP A 106 -1.76 -3.89 13.41
N LYS A 107 -1.96 -5.10 12.89
CA LYS A 107 -1.00 -5.77 11.99
C LYS A 107 -0.68 -4.95 10.73
N LEU A 108 -1.67 -4.24 10.19
CA LEU A 108 -1.50 -3.47 8.96
C LEU A 108 -0.68 -2.21 9.23
N THR A 109 -1.06 -1.43 10.23
CA THR A 109 -0.33 -0.24 10.70
C THR A 109 1.10 -0.58 11.05
N LEU A 110 1.31 -1.66 11.84
CA LEU A 110 2.65 -2.14 12.19
C LEU A 110 3.51 -2.49 10.96
N SER A 111 2.90 -3.16 9.97
CA SER A 111 3.60 -3.51 8.72
C SER A 111 4.08 -2.27 7.97
N VAL A 112 3.29 -1.19 7.92
CA VAL A 112 3.65 0.08 7.28
C VAL A 112 4.74 0.79 8.07
N VAL A 113 4.60 0.88 9.38
CA VAL A 113 5.60 1.52 10.27
C VAL A 113 6.97 0.83 10.18
N LYS A 114 6.99 -0.52 10.12
CA LYS A 114 8.23 -1.27 9.94
C LYS A 114 8.89 -1.00 8.59
N ASN A 115 8.09 -0.86 7.52
CA ASN A 115 8.61 -0.56 6.17
C ASN A 115 9.20 0.86 6.08
N LEU A 116 8.58 1.84 6.74
CA LEU A 116 9.06 3.23 6.74
C LEU A 116 10.23 3.45 7.70
N GLY A 117 10.36 2.59 8.71
CA GLY A 117 11.41 2.65 9.72
C GLY A 117 11.00 3.48 10.95
N TRP A 118 10.74 2.79 12.07
CA TRP A 118 10.28 3.40 13.32
C TRP A 118 11.20 4.51 13.83
N THR A 119 12.50 4.24 13.88
CA THR A 119 13.49 5.23 14.36
C THR A 119 13.47 6.49 13.51
N LYS A 120 13.43 6.35 12.18
CA LYS A 120 13.34 7.47 11.24
C LYS A 120 12.10 8.31 11.52
N MET A 121 10.94 7.67 11.68
CA MET A 121 9.68 8.35 11.96
C MET A 121 9.71 9.12 13.30
N CYS A 122 10.36 8.56 14.33
CA CYS A 122 10.47 9.19 15.64
C CYS A 122 11.46 10.37 15.68
N THR A 123 12.47 10.38 14.80
CA THR A 123 13.55 11.38 14.81
C THR A 123 13.40 12.45 13.70
N THR A 124 12.34 12.36 12.91
CA THR A 124 12.11 13.31 11.82
C THR A 124 11.79 14.72 12.34
N GLU A 125 12.37 15.72 11.73
CA GLU A 125 12.01 17.12 11.96
C GLU A 125 10.78 17.55 11.11
N ASN A 126 10.47 16.78 10.04
CA ASN A 126 9.37 17.07 9.13
C ASN A 126 8.24 16.05 9.27
N LEU A 127 7.43 16.23 10.31
CA LEU A 127 6.30 15.34 10.60
C LEU A 127 5.24 15.36 9.47
N THR A 128 5.12 16.47 8.75
CA THR A 128 4.17 16.60 7.63
C THR A 128 4.56 15.70 6.47
N ALA A 129 5.83 15.65 6.13
CA ALA A 129 6.34 14.74 5.10
C ALA A 129 6.20 13.27 5.52
N GLU A 130 6.48 12.93 6.78
CA GLU A 130 6.30 11.56 7.26
C GLU A 130 4.84 11.13 7.28
N ARG A 131 3.91 12.05 7.61
CA ARG A 131 2.47 11.78 7.49
C ARG A 131 2.05 11.50 6.05
N ALA A 132 2.58 12.23 5.08
CA ALA A 132 2.30 12.01 3.67
C ALA A 132 2.84 10.65 3.19
N ASN A 133 4.09 10.31 3.55
CA ASN A 133 4.71 9.02 3.25
C ASN A 133 3.93 7.86 3.88
N PHE A 134 3.51 8.01 5.13
CA PHE A 134 2.70 7.01 5.81
C PHE A 134 1.35 6.84 5.12
N ARG A 135 0.68 7.92 4.69
CA ARG A 135 -0.59 7.86 3.97
C ARG A 135 -0.46 7.02 2.70
N GLU A 136 0.51 7.35 1.87
CA GLU A 136 0.73 6.66 0.60
C GLU A 136 0.99 5.16 0.81
N ALA A 137 1.89 4.83 1.73
CA ALA A 137 2.21 3.45 2.06
C ALA A 137 1.03 2.70 2.68
N TYR A 138 0.25 3.35 3.54
CA TYR A 138 -0.90 2.77 4.21
C TYR A 138 -2.04 2.48 3.22
N GLU A 139 -2.43 3.45 2.40
CA GLU A 139 -3.48 3.31 1.39
C GLU A 139 -3.12 2.23 0.36
N ALA A 140 -1.87 2.20 -0.10
CA ALA A 140 -1.37 1.14 -0.98
C ALA A 140 -1.48 -0.26 -0.33
N LYS A 141 -1.15 -0.36 0.95
CA LYS A 141 -1.23 -1.62 1.70
C LYS A 141 -2.68 -2.05 1.93
N VAL A 142 -3.57 -1.12 2.30
CA VAL A 142 -5.02 -1.38 2.44
C VAL A 142 -5.57 -1.93 1.13
N LYS A 143 -5.28 -1.27 0.01
CA LYS A 143 -5.72 -1.70 -1.31
C LYS A 143 -5.19 -3.09 -1.68
N ALA A 144 -3.93 -3.37 -1.38
CA ALA A 144 -3.33 -4.68 -1.61
C ALA A 144 -4.02 -5.79 -0.80
N VAL A 145 -4.32 -5.53 0.48
CA VAL A 145 -5.05 -6.46 1.35
C VAL A 145 -6.48 -6.68 0.84
N GLN A 146 -7.19 -5.62 0.49
CA GLN A 146 -8.55 -5.71 -0.07
C GLN A 146 -8.58 -6.53 -1.35
N ASN A 147 -7.67 -6.24 -2.30
CA ASN A 147 -7.57 -6.99 -3.56
C ASN A 147 -7.25 -8.48 -3.32
N ASN A 148 -6.35 -8.77 -2.38
CA ASN A 148 -5.99 -10.16 -2.07
C ASN A 148 -7.16 -10.91 -1.41
N ASN A 149 -7.93 -10.26 -0.55
CA ASN A 149 -9.09 -10.84 0.11
C ASN A 149 -10.25 -11.11 -0.85
N GLN A 150 -10.35 -10.37 -1.96
CA GLN A 150 -11.34 -10.63 -3.02
C GLN A 150 -11.03 -11.88 -3.83
N LEU A 151 -9.78 -12.36 -3.83
CA LEU A 151 -9.41 -13.56 -4.55
C LEU A 151 -10.01 -14.82 -3.90
N PRO A 152 -10.49 -15.81 -4.67
CA PRO A 152 -10.77 -17.13 -4.15
C PRO A 152 -9.56 -17.72 -3.45
N LYS A 153 -9.76 -18.48 -2.36
CA LYS A 153 -8.67 -19.06 -1.56
C LYS A 153 -7.65 -19.82 -2.42
N PHE A 154 -8.15 -20.67 -3.33
CA PHE A 154 -7.27 -21.45 -4.22
C PHE A 154 -6.45 -20.55 -5.18
N VAL A 155 -6.99 -19.41 -5.62
CA VAL A 155 -6.25 -18.45 -6.47
C VAL A 155 -5.18 -17.74 -5.65
N ALA A 156 -5.47 -17.35 -4.41
CA ALA A 156 -4.50 -16.75 -3.52
C ALA A 156 -3.35 -17.71 -3.18
N GLU A 157 -3.66 -18.97 -2.92
CA GLU A 157 -2.69 -20.06 -2.68
C GLU A 157 -1.82 -20.31 -3.91
N ASN A 158 -2.42 -20.47 -5.09
CA ASN A 158 -1.69 -20.63 -6.34
C ASN A 158 -0.79 -19.43 -6.65
N LYS A 159 -1.26 -18.21 -6.37
CA LYS A 159 -0.43 -17.00 -6.54
C LYS A 159 0.79 -16.99 -5.63
N ALA A 160 0.66 -17.50 -4.40
CA ALA A 160 1.80 -17.66 -3.49
C ALA A 160 2.81 -18.66 -4.02
N LEU A 161 2.35 -19.87 -4.43
CA LEU A 161 3.17 -20.91 -5.03
C LEU A 161 3.88 -20.45 -6.32
N LEU A 162 3.16 -19.73 -7.19
CA LEU A 162 3.75 -19.19 -8.42
C LEU A 162 4.82 -18.14 -8.14
N ARG A 163 4.66 -17.36 -7.07
CA ARG A 163 5.71 -16.41 -6.66
C ARG A 163 6.98 -17.11 -6.20
N GLU A 164 6.86 -18.20 -5.45
CA GLU A 164 8.02 -18.99 -5.03
C GLU A 164 8.76 -19.62 -6.22
N HIS A 165 8.03 -20.07 -7.25
CA HIS A 165 8.64 -20.81 -8.36
C HIS A 165 9.06 -19.94 -9.55
N TYR A 166 8.39 -18.82 -9.80
CA TYR A 166 8.56 -18.02 -11.02
C TYR A 166 9.12 -16.60 -10.82
N ILE A 167 9.16 -16.12 -9.58
CA ILE A 167 9.99 -14.93 -9.33
C ILE A 167 11.38 -15.50 -9.06
N PRO A 168 12.33 -15.35 -10.00
CA PRO A 168 13.72 -15.65 -9.67
C PRO A 168 14.01 -14.79 -8.44
N VAL A 169 14.47 -15.44 -7.37
CA VAL A 169 15.19 -14.74 -6.32
C VAL A 169 16.22 -13.94 -7.11
N MET A 170 16.03 -12.62 -7.23
CA MET A 170 17.13 -11.76 -7.65
C MET A 170 18.16 -12.03 -6.56
N GLU A 171 19.12 -12.92 -6.90
CA GLU A 171 20.34 -13.00 -6.14
C GLU A 171 20.72 -11.53 -5.95
N GLU A 172 20.84 -11.11 -4.71
CA GLU A 172 21.46 -9.83 -4.41
C GLU A 172 22.79 -9.89 -5.12
N LYS A 173 22.82 -9.47 -6.40
CA LYS A 173 24.07 -9.11 -7.03
C LYS A 173 24.59 -8.06 -6.08
N GLU A 174 25.63 -8.43 -5.35
CA GLU A 174 26.41 -7.50 -4.55
C GLU A 174 26.46 -6.23 -5.37
N MET A 175 25.75 -5.21 -4.90
CA MET A 175 25.82 -3.91 -5.55
C MET A 175 27.32 -3.61 -5.64
N PRO A 176 27.88 -3.35 -6.84
CA PRO A 176 29.27 -3.02 -6.94
C PRO A 176 29.48 -1.93 -5.89
N GLN A 177 30.35 -2.21 -4.93
CA GLN A 177 30.74 -1.22 -3.95
C GLN A 177 31.21 -0.04 -4.79
N ILE A 178 30.38 0.98 -4.88
CA ILE A 178 30.81 2.26 -5.40
C ILE A 178 31.89 2.65 -4.41
N GLU A 179 33.16 2.40 -4.80
CA GLU A 179 34.30 3.01 -4.09
C GLU A 179 33.88 4.47 -3.93
N GLN A 180 33.52 4.83 -2.73
CA GLN A 180 33.39 6.23 -2.36
C GLN A 180 34.82 6.76 -2.47
N LYS A 181 35.17 7.16 -3.69
CA LYS A 181 36.32 8.07 -3.83
C LYS A 181 35.91 9.26 -2.98
N GLU A 182 36.47 9.30 -1.79
CA GLU A 182 36.42 10.51 -0.98
C GLU A 182 36.69 11.67 -1.93
N PRO A 183 35.80 12.66 -2.02
CA PRO A 183 36.11 13.84 -2.80
C PRO A 183 37.43 14.34 -2.22
N LYS A 184 38.48 14.24 -3.02
CA LYS A 184 39.75 14.88 -2.69
C LYS A 184 39.36 16.32 -2.47
N CYS A 185 39.20 16.67 -1.20
CA CYS A 185 39.07 18.04 -0.79
C CYS A 185 40.34 18.70 -1.33
N ASP A 186 40.21 19.44 -2.43
CA ASP A 186 41.34 20.25 -2.91
C ASP A 186 41.73 21.12 -1.73
N VAL A 187 42.84 20.75 -1.15
CA VAL A 187 43.52 21.56 -0.12
C VAL A 187 43.47 22.97 -0.67
N ARG A 188 42.70 23.85 -0.02
CA ARG A 188 42.63 25.26 -0.38
C ARG A 188 44.08 25.71 -0.50
N LYS A 189 44.53 25.89 -1.75
CA LYS A 189 45.83 26.54 -1.98
C LYS A 189 45.69 27.87 -1.26
N GLU A 190 46.50 28.04 -0.21
CA GLU A 190 46.60 29.31 0.48
C GLU A 190 46.91 30.35 -0.59
N LEU A 191 45.99 31.33 -0.72
CA LEU A 191 46.15 32.41 -1.66
C LEU A 191 47.42 33.14 -1.31
N THR A 192 48.29 33.33 -2.28
CA THR A 192 49.50 34.14 -2.09
C THR A 192 49.10 35.57 -1.72
N GLU A 193 49.96 36.27 -0.99
CA GLU A 193 49.70 37.65 -0.54
C GLU A 193 49.31 38.57 -1.70
N GLU A 194 49.90 38.40 -2.88
CA GLU A 194 49.56 39.11 -4.12
C GLU A 194 48.08 38.85 -4.57
N GLN A 195 47.61 37.62 -4.43
CA GLN A 195 46.24 37.26 -4.79
C GLN A 195 45.21 37.80 -3.79
N ILE A 196 45.58 37.94 -2.55
CA ILE A 196 44.75 38.57 -1.50
C ILE A 196 44.65 40.08 -1.75
N GLU A 197 45.74 40.75 -2.09
CA GLU A 197 45.75 42.18 -2.42
C GLU A 197 44.95 42.48 -3.71
N GLU A 198 45.08 41.65 -4.73
CA GLU A 198 44.30 41.82 -5.96
C GLU A 198 42.80 41.66 -5.73
N ARG A 199 42.40 40.70 -4.89
CA ARG A 199 41.01 40.56 -4.48
C ARG A 199 40.50 41.75 -3.67
N ALA A 200 41.30 42.26 -2.79
CA ALA A 200 40.93 43.45 -2.00
C ALA A 200 40.72 44.68 -2.91
N ARG A 201 41.61 44.92 -3.90
CA ARG A 201 41.42 46.00 -4.89
C ARG A 201 40.17 45.85 -5.69
N ARG A 202 39.88 44.66 -6.19
CA ARG A 202 38.60 44.43 -6.94
C ARG A 202 37.35 44.62 -6.09
N LEU A 203 37.39 44.29 -4.82
CA LEU A 203 36.29 44.52 -3.90
C LEU A 203 36.07 46.03 -3.62
N GLU A 204 37.16 46.80 -3.55
CA GLU A 204 37.06 48.26 -3.41
C GLU A 204 36.51 48.93 -4.67
N GLU A 205 36.92 48.49 -5.87
CA GLU A 205 36.38 49.01 -7.13
C GLU A 205 34.88 48.72 -7.25
N ILE A 206 34.41 47.51 -6.87
CA ILE A 206 33.00 47.17 -6.84
C ILE A 206 32.25 48.03 -5.86
N LYS A 207 32.77 48.27 -4.67
CA LYS A 207 32.16 49.16 -3.68
C LYS A 207 32.03 50.62 -4.17
N ARG A 208 33.06 51.12 -4.87
CA ARG A 208 33.02 52.48 -5.47
C ARG A 208 32.00 52.57 -6.60
N GLY A 209 31.85 51.48 -7.41
CA GLY A 209 30.86 51.43 -8.49
C GLY A 209 29.40 51.39 -7.99
N ILE A 210 29.18 50.83 -6.80
CA ILE A 210 27.84 50.71 -6.20
C ILE A 210 27.42 51.97 -5.45
N LEU A 211 28.38 52.75 -4.92
CA LEU A 211 28.12 53.97 -4.13
C LEU A 211 28.23 55.25 -4.93
N GLY A 212 28.51 55.18 -6.22
CA GLY A 212 28.71 56.34 -7.12
C GLY A 212 27.67 56.48 -8.22
N GLY A 213 26.45 55.85 -8.09
CA GLY A 213 25.35 55.95 -9.03
C GLY A 213 24.15 56.63 -8.38
#